data_14e851a03e826c2e7b5c45262717e4d3
#
_entry.id   14e851a03e826c2e7b5c45262717e4d3
#
_cell.length_a   1.000
_cell.length_b   1.000
_cell.length_c   1.000
_cell.angle_alpha   90.00
_cell.angle_beta   90.00
_cell.angle_gamma   90.00
#
_symmetry.space_group_name_H-M   'P 1'
#
loop_
_entity.id
_entity.type
_entity.pdbx_description
1 polymer ?
#
loop_
_entity_poly.entity_id
_entity_poly.type
_entity_poly.pdbx_seq_one_letter_code
_entity_poly.pdbx_strand_id
1 'polypeptide(L)'
;MKRFVVGRKKKDVIAVNEVTMSIRRGEIYGILGANGSGKSTLIRLVSTLLTLDGGRVEVFGHDVERDEMKVKQLINRVSVDAAFFKKLSPHENLAYAARLYGLEAKPARAQAISILARLGIGEKRLGRPLEQMSRGMQQKVAIARALLTSPTVLLLDEPTTGLDPRSKLDVQTFIEEVRDTHDATIVLTTHDLDEAERLCDRIALINDGRVVAEGTPGELMALVARDYGKEPTLENVFMTFTGKSLDDDHDDKNEDDE
;
A
#
# COMPACT_ATOMS: atom_id res chain seq x y z
N MET A 1 11.86 4.66 14.00
CA MET A 1 11.04 5.75 14.60
C MET A 1 10.91 6.92 13.63
N LYS A 2 9.75 7.56 13.54
CA LYS A 2 9.55 8.80 12.79
C LYS A 2 8.67 9.77 13.56
N ARG A 3 9.13 11.03 13.69
CA ARG A 3 8.44 12.12 14.40
C ARG A 3 8.15 13.26 13.43
N PHE A 4 7.03 13.93 13.63
CA PHE A 4 6.65 15.16 12.93
C PHE A 4 6.29 16.25 13.93
N VAL A 5 6.57 17.49 13.55
CA VAL A 5 6.09 18.68 14.29
C VAL A 5 4.92 19.26 13.52
N VAL A 6 3.73 19.23 14.12
CA VAL A 6 2.47 19.55 13.43
C VAL A 6 1.79 20.76 14.07
N GLY A 7 1.20 21.61 13.23
CA GLY A 7 0.36 22.73 13.61
C GLY A 7 1.12 23.97 14.12
N ARG A 8 0.37 25.07 14.30
CA ARG A 8 0.92 26.35 14.79
C ARG A 8 1.51 26.26 16.20
N LYS A 9 1.00 25.34 17.03
CA LYS A 9 1.48 25.11 18.42
C LYS A 9 2.67 24.14 18.48
N LYS A 10 3.22 23.67 17.34
CA LYS A 10 4.37 22.77 17.24
C LYS A 10 4.22 21.51 18.10
N LYS A 11 3.08 20.81 17.98
CA LYS A 11 2.85 19.53 18.67
C LYS A 11 3.72 18.44 18.03
N ASP A 12 4.50 17.72 18.83
CA ASP A 12 5.26 16.55 18.42
C ASP A 12 4.31 15.37 18.24
N VAL A 13 4.30 14.79 17.06
CA VAL A 13 3.55 13.57 16.73
C VAL A 13 4.54 12.48 16.32
N ILE A 14 4.56 11.35 17.02
CA ILE A 14 5.36 10.19 16.68
C ILE A 14 4.50 9.28 15.81
N ALA A 15 4.70 9.34 14.50
CA ALA A 15 3.91 8.58 13.55
C ALA A 15 4.36 7.10 13.41
N VAL A 16 5.64 6.81 13.69
CA VAL A 16 6.17 5.44 13.75
C VAL A 16 7.03 5.32 15.00
N ASN A 17 6.64 4.44 15.93
CA ASN A 17 7.20 4.32 17.25
C ASN A 17 7.62 2.87 17.54
N GLU A 18 8.91 2.60 17.51
CA GLU A 18 9.51 1.29 17.86
C GLU A 18 8.89 0.09 17.10
N VAL A 19 8.57 0.31 15.81
CA VAL A 19 8.07 -0.76 14.95
C VAL A 19 9.21 -1.71 14.62
N THR A 20 9.02 -3.00 14.91
CA THR A 20 9.89 -4.10 14.50
C THR A 20 9.05 -5.11 13.75
N MET A 21 9.38 -5.39 12.49
CA MET A 21 8.70 -6.36 11.66
C MET A 21 9.67 -6.97 10.64
N SER A 22 9.36 -8.16 10.15
CA SER A 22 10.10 -8.82 9.09
C SER A 22 9.14 -9.36 8.03
N ILE A 23 9.44 -9.09 6.76
CA ILE A 23 8.62 -9.48 5.62
C ILE A 23 9.41 -10.52 4.82
N ARG A 24 8.76 -11.66 4.53
CA ARG A 24 9.39 -12.75 3.79
C ARG A 24 9.31 -12.47 2.29
N ARG A 25 10.27 -13.01 1.55
CA ARG A 25 10.23 -12.94 0.09
C ARG A 25 8.99 -13.68 -0.44
N GLY A 26 8.30 -13.07 -1.41
CA GLY A 26 7.16 -13.66 -2.11
C GLY A 26 5.85 -13.69 -1.31
N GLU A 27 5.80 -13.09 -0.08
CA GLU A 27 4.54 -12.97 0.65
C GLU A 27 3.79 -11.66 0.32
N ILE A 28 2.49 -11.68 0.51
CA ILE A 28 1.66 -10.48 0.63
C ILE A 28 1.55 -10.15 2.11
N TYR A 29 2.20 -9.07 2.53
CA TYR A 29 2.22 -8.61 3.90
C TYR A 29 1.33 -7.38 4.07
N GLY A 30 0.30 -7.51 4.91
CA GLY A 30 -0.64 -6.45 5.22
C GLY A 30 -0.21 -5.59 6.41
N ILE A 31 -0.36 -4.29 6.26
CA ILE A 31 -0.24 -3.34 7.37
C ILE A 31 -1.65 -2.78 7.61
N LEU A 32 -2.33 -3.32 8.61
CA LEU A 32 -3.71 -3.01 8.95
C LEU A 32 -3.76 -1.98 10.09
N GLY A 33 -4.64 -0.99 10.01
CA GLY A 33 -4.81 0.01 11.06
C GLY A 33 -5.76 1.12 10.65
N ALA A 34 -6.24 1.88 11.61
CA ALA A 34 -7.09 3.04 11.39
C ALA A 34 -6.37 4.17 10.63
N ASN A 35 -7.11 5.16 10.17
CA ASN A 35 -6.53 6.35 9.58
C ASN A 35 -5.67 7.09 10.60
N GLY A 36 -4.50 7.57 10.18
CA GLY A 36 -3.56 8.24 11.11
C GLY A 36 -2.70 7.31 11.96
N SER A 37 -2.89 5.98 11.94
CA SER A 37 -2.10 5.02 12.74
C SER A 37 -0.61 4.91 12.36
N GLY A 38 -0.18 5.55 11.24
CA GLY A 38 1.23 5.54 10.79
C GLY A 38 1.54 4.68 9.56
N LYS A 39 0.56 3.97 8.98
CA LYS A 39 0.73 3.07 7.81
C LYS A 39 1.47 3.71 6.64
N SER A 40 0.91 4.82 6.11
CA SER A 40 1.52 5.51 4.97
C SER A 40 2.89 6.12 5.29
N THR A 41 3.13 6.50 6.56
CA THR A 41 4.46 6.94 7.00
C THR A 41 5.46 5.80 6.93
N LEU A 42 5.07 4.60 7.35
CA LEU A 42 5.92 3.42 7.28
C LEU A 42 6.26 3.06 5.82
N ILE A 43 5.27 3.05 4.92
CA ILE A 43 5.51 2.87 3.49
C ILE A 43 6.48 3.92 2.93
N ARG A 44 6.35 5.19 3.34
CA ARG A 44 7.26 6.26 2.88
C ARG A 44 8.69 6.09 3.41
N LEU A 45 8.88 5.57 4.62
CA LEU A 45 10.21 5.23 5.16
C LEU A 45 10.85 4.09 4.36
N VAL A 46 10.12 2.99 4.12
CA VAL A 46 10.60 1.86 3.33
C VAL A 46 10.91 2.28 1.89
N SER A 47 10.10 3.17 1.31
CA SER A 47 10.28 3.67 -0.05
C SER A 47 11.30 4.82 -0.19
N THR A 48 12.09 5.10 0.83
CA THR A 48 13.13 6.15 0.85
C THR A 48 12.61 7.58 0.64
N LEU A 49 11.31 7.81 0.82
CA LEU A 49 10.68 9.14 0.67
C LEU A 49 10.73 9.96 1.97
N LEU A 50 11.06 9.32 3.08
CA LEU A 50 11.27 9.94 4.38
C LEU A 50 12.54 9.34 4.99
N THR A 51 13.31 10.16 5.68
CA THR A 51 14.45 9.73 6.49
C THR A 51 13.98 9.24 7.87
N LEU A 52 14.72 8.31 8.44
CA LEU A 52 14.50 7.81 9.79
C LEU A 52 14.98 8.85 10.82
N ASP A 53 14.25 8.99 11.94
CA ASP A 53 14.76 9.73 13.10
C ASP A 53 15.46 8.79 14.09
N GLY A 54 15.36 7.47 13.86
CA GLY A 54 16.03 6.43 14.63
C GLY A 54 15.59 5.04 14.22
N GLY A 55 16.43 4.05 14.48
CA GLY A 55 16.23 2.67 14.05
C GLY A 55 16.88 2.39 12.69
N ARG A 56 16.49 1.27 12.08
CA ARG A 56 17.03 0.81 10.78
C ARG A 56 15.94 0.16 9.96
N VAL A 57 15.99 0.36 8.66
CA VAL A 57 15.14 -0.34 7.69
C VAL A 57 16.04 -0.90 6.58
N GLU A 58 15.80 -2.16 6.23
CA GLU A 58 16.53 -2.85 5.15
C GLU A 58 15.54 -3.47 4.17
N VAL A 59 15.89 -3.41 2.89
CA VAL A 59 15.17 -4.08 1.80
C VAL A 59 16.16 -5.01 1.09
N PHE A 60 15.94 -6.32 1.19
CA PHE A 60 16.83 -7.34 0.64
C PHE A 60 18.31 -7.14 1.04
N GLY A 61 18.55 -6.79 2.32
CA GLY A 61 19.89 -6.57 2.87
C GLY A 61 20.50 -5.20 2.55
N HIS A 62 19.77 -4.32 1.86
CA HIS A 62 20.20 -2.94 1.58
C HIS A 62 19.51 -1.97 2.54
N ASP A 63 20.32 -1.16 3.22
CA ASP A 63 19.84 -0.12 4.13
C ASP A 63 19.20 1.03 3.35
N VAL A 64 17.99 1.46 3.72
CA VAL A 64 17.21 2.46 2.97
C VAL A 64 17.88 3.84 2.93
N GLU A 65 18.78 4.16 3.85
CA GLU A 65 19.48 5.45 3.89
C GLU A 65 20.87 5.36 3.25
N ARG A 66 21.60 4.26 3.48
CA ARG A 66 22.97 4.08 2.97
C ARG A 66 23.01 3.58 1.54
N ASP A 67 22.08 2.71 1.17
CA ASP A 67 21.99 2.07 -0.15
C ASP A 67 20.76 2.54 -0.94
N GLU A 68 20.33 3.79 -0.75
CA GLU A 68 19.08 4.36 -1.29
C GLU A 68 18.84 4.02 -2.77
N MET A 69 19.88 4.16 -3.62
CA MET A 69 19.75 3.88 -5.06
C MET A 69 19.49 2.40 -5.35
N LYS A 70 20.11 1.49 -4.59
CA LYS A 70 19.88 0.05 -4.73
C LYS A 70 18.45 -0.31 -4.29
N VAL A 71 18.01 0.25 -3.16
CA VAL A 71 16.64 0.08 -2.68
C VAL A 71 15.64 0.56 -3.73
N LYS A 72 15.83 1.75 -4.30
CA LYS A 72 14.95 2.30 -5.36
C LYS A 72 14.88 1.43 -6.62
N GLN A 73 15.90 0.64 -6.92
CA GLN A 73 15.89 -0.31 -8.04
C GLN A 73 15.08 -1.57 -7.73
N LEU A 74 14.96 -1.95 -6.44
CA LEU A 74 14.23 -3.13 -6.00
C LEU A 74 12.75 -2.88 -5.80
N ILE A 75 12.36 -1.64 -5.46
CA ILE A 75 11.00 -1.30 -5.06
C ILE A 75 10.27 -0.47 -6.11
N ASN A 76 8.95 -0.58 -6.11
CA ASN A 76 8.08 0.44 -6.67
C ASN A 76 6.87 0.66 -5.77
N ARG A 77 6.22 1.82 -5.89
CA ARG A 77 5.14 2.22 -4.99
C ARG A 77 3.92 2.73 -5.76
N VAL A 78 2.75 2.34 -5.29
CA VAL A 78 1.45 2.92 -5.67
C VAL A 78 0.91 3.67 -4.45
N SER A 79 0.62 4.96 -4.62
CA SER A 79 0.00 5.80 -3.57
C SER A 79 -1.51 5.78 -3.69
N VAL A 80 -2.21 6.12 -2.60
CA VAL A 80 -3.67 6.38 -2.58
C VAL A 80 -4.08 7.36 -3.68
N ASP A 81 -3.33 8.46 -3.81
CA ASP A 81 -3.50 9.42 -4.90
C ASP A 81 -2.34 9.30 -5.87
N ALA A 82 -2.59 8.61 -6.97
CA ALA A 82 -1.61 8.47 -8.03
C ALA A 82 -1.39 9.79 -8.76
N ALA A 83 -0.17 10.32 -8.70
CA ALA A 83 0.20 11.50 -9.45
C ALA A 83 0.34 11.16 -10.95
N PHE A 84 -0.53 11.75 -11.76
CA PHE A 84 -0.55 11.62 -13.21
C PHE A 84 -0.63 12.98 -13.89
N PHE A 85 -0.17 13.02 -15.13
CA PHE A 85 -0.55 14.08 -16.07
C PHE A 85 -2.00 13.82 -16.55
N LYS A 86 -2.97 14.38 -15.83
CA LYS A 86 -4.42 14.07 -16.01
C LYS A 86 -4.93 14.31 -17.43
N LYS A 87 -4.35 15.26 -18.16
CA LYS A 87 -4.69 15.56 -19.57
C LYS A 87 -4.09 14.56 -20.57
N LEU A 88 -3.09 13.79 -20.16
CA LEU A 88 -2.50 12.73 -20.95
C LEU A 88 -3.27 11.41 -20.79
N SER A 89 -3.25 10.60 -21.82
CA SER A 89 -3.81 9.24 -21.80
C SER A 89 -2.97 8.29 -20.95
N PRO A 90 -3.50 7.11 -20.56
CA PRO A 90 -2.72 6.05 -19.92
C PRO A 90 -1.45 5.71 -20.69
N HIS A 91 -1.60 5.60 -22.02
CA HIS A 91 -0.48 5.27 -22.89
C HIS A 91 0.67 6.29 -22.80
N GLU A 92 0.34 7.58 -22.88
CA GLU A 92 1.33 8.66 -22.78
C GLU A 92 1.96 8.73 -21.39
N ASN A 93 1.16 8.58 -20.31
CA ASN A 93 1.66 8.55 -18.94
C ASN A 93 2.63 7.37 -18.72
N LEU A 94 2.30 6.17 -19.21
CA LEU A 94 3.15 4.99 -19.08
C LEU A 94 4.40 5.09 -19.96
N ALA A 95 4.30 5.64 -21.16
CA ALA A 95 5.46 5.92 -22.02
C ALA A 95 6.42 6.94 -21.38
N TYR A 96 5.87 7.97 -20.73
CA TYR A 96 6.68 8.93 -19.96
C TYR A 96 7.39 8.25 -18.78
N ALA A 97 6.68 7.44 -18.01
CA ALA A 97 7.26 6.68 -16.90
C ALA A 97 8.36 5.71 -17.37
N ALA A 98 8.13 4.99 -18.46
CA ALA A 98 9.13 4.10 -19.05
C ALA A 98 10.43 4.84 -19.40
N ARG A 99 10.34 6.05 -19.98
CA ARG A 99 11.51 6.89 -20.24
C ARG A 99 12.24 7.30 -18.97
N LEU A 100 11.51 7.69 -17.92
CA LEU A 100 12.12 8.05 -16.62
C LEU A 100 12.84 6.86 -15.98
N TYR A 101 12.31 5.66 -16.17
CA TYR A 101 12.95 4.42 -15.68
C TYR A 101 14.06 3.91 -16.59
N GLY A 102 14.37 4.57 -17.71
CA GLY A 102 15.38 4.13 -18.66
C GLY A 102 15.00 2.87 -19.44
N LEU A 103 13.71 2.55 -19.54
CA LEU A 103 13.22 1.37 -20.25
C LEU A 103 13.13 1.62 -21.76
N GLU A 104 13.39 0.56 -22.54
CA GLU A 104 13.19 0.62 -23.98
C GLU A 104 11.70 0.82 -24.31
N ALA A 105 11.42 1.78 -25.17
CA ALA A 105 10.03 2.24 -25.45
C ALA A 105 9.12 1.14 -25.99
N LYS A 106 9.62 0.29 -26.92
CA LYS A 106 8.80 -0.74 -27.57
C LYS A 106 8.42 -1.90 -26.63
N PRO A 107 9.35 -2.53 -25.89
CA PRO A 107 9.01 -3.54 -24.88
C PRO A 107 8.13 -2.98 -23.74
N ALA A 108 8.46 -1.80 -23.21
CA ALA A 108 7.71 -1.18 -22.14
C ALA A 108 6.25 -0.88 -22.54
N ARG A 109 6.03 -0.45 -23.81
CA ARG A 109 4.69 -0.26 -24.34
C ARG A 109 3.90 -1.56 -24.40
N ALA A 110 4.51 -2.64 -24.91
CA ALA A 110 3.86 -3.94 -25.01
C ALA A 110 3.48 -4.47 -23.60
N GLN A 111 4.40 -4.36 -22.64
CA GLN A 111 4.17 -4.73 -21.25
C GLN A 111 3.04 -3.90 -20.63
N ALA A 112 3.05 -2.58 -20.80
CA ALA A 112 2.00 -1.70 -20.30
C ALA A 112 0.60 -2.09 -20.82
N ILE A 113 0.47 -2.34 -22.13
CA ILE A 113 -0.79 -2.78 -22.74
C ILE A 113 -1.23 -4.13 -22.16
N SER A 114 -0.32 -5.09 -22.02
CA SER A 114 -0.61 -6.40 -21.44
C SER A 114 -1.13 -6.28 -20.00
N ILE A 115 -0.45 -5.51 -19.15
CA ILE A 115 -0.85 -5.28 -17.76
C ILE A 115 -2.23 -4.61 -17.69
N LEU A 116 -2.45 -3.56 -18.50
CA LEU A 116 -3.73 -2.84 -18.51
C LEU A 116 -4.89 -3.72 -19.00
N ALA A 117 -4.64 -4.59 -19.98
CA ALA A 117 -5.63 -5.56 -20.45
C ALA A 117 -6.03 -6.55 -19.35
N ARG A 118 -5.06 -7.08 -18.60
CA ARG A 118 -5.30 -7.96 -17.42
C ARG A 118 -6.11 -7.24 -16.33
N LEU A 119 -5.86 -5.94 -16.12
CA LEU A 119 -6.63 -5.09 -15.23
C LEU A 119 -8.02 -4.68 -15.80
N GLY A 120 -8.44 -5.23 -16.95
CA GLY A 120 -9.74 -4.96 -17.56
C GLY A 120 -9.84 -3.59 -18.28
N ILE A 121 -8.72 -2.95 -18.59
CA ILE A 121 -8.69 -1.71 -19.38
C ILE A 121 -8.41 -2.06 -20.84
N GLY A 122 -9.47 -2.06 -21.68
CA GLY A 122 -9.36 -2.35 -23.10
C GLY A 122 -8.70 -1.22 -23.90
N GLU A 123 -8.08 -1.58 -25.05
CA GLU A 123 -7.30 -0.68 -25.90
C GLU A 123 -8.03 0.62 -26.28
N LYS A 124 -9.34 0.57 -26.53
CA LYS A 124 -10.15 1.75 -26.90
C LYS A 124 -10.09 2.88 -25.86
N ARG A 125 -9.72 2.57 -24.62
CA ARG A 125 -9.60 3.53 -23.51
C ARG A 125 -8.19 4.06 -23.31
N LEU A 126 -7.17 3.41 -23.88
CA LEU A 126 -5.77 3.78 -23.70
C LEU A 126 -5.39 5.12 -24.32
N GLY A 127 -6.15 5.60 -25.27
CA GLY A 127 -5.94 6.91 -25.93
C GLY A 127 -6.77 8.07 -25.32
N ARG A 128 -7.61 7.81 -24.30
CA ARG A 128 -8.41 8.87 -23.67
C ARG A 128 -7.68 9.51 -22.50
N PRO A 129 -7.82 10.82 -22.24
CA PRO A 129 -7.22 11.48 -21.08
C PRO A 129 -7.62 10.81 -19.77
N LEU A 130 -6.69 10.72 -18.81
CA LEU A 130 -6.94 10.12 -17.50
C LEU A 130 -8.02 10.83 -16.70
N GLU A 131 -8.19 12.14 -16.87
CA GLU A 131 -9.26 12.92 -16.21
C GLU A 131 -10.68 12.45 -16.59
N GLN A 132 -10.83 11.75 -17.74
CA GLN A 132 -12.09 11.17 -18.20
C GLN A 132 -12.31 9.72 -17.69
N MET A 133 -11.40 9.20 -16.90
CA MET A 133 -11.46 7.86 -16.35
C MET A 133 -11.96 7.86 -14.91
N SER A 134 -12.68 6.80 -14.52
CA SER A 134 -13.07 6.62 -13.11
C SER A 134 -11.83 6.49 -12.21
N ARG A 135 -11.99 6.76 -10.91
CA ARG A 135 -10.92 6.60 -9.92
C ARG A 135 -10.33 5.19 -9.95
N GLY A 136 -11.18 4.16 -10.04
CA GLY A 136 -10.73 2.76 -10.15
C GLY A 136 -9.88 2.50 -11.39
N MET A 137 -10.23 3.09 -12.54
CA MET A 137 -9.41 2.98 -13.75
C MET A 137 -8.07 3.71 -13.61
N GLN A 138 -8.04 4.90 -12.98
CA GLN A 138 -6.80 5.61 -12.70
C GLN A 138 -5.89 4.81 -11.76
N GLN A 139 -6.46 4.15 -10.74
CA GLN A 139 -5.72 3.28 -9.84
C GLN A 139 -5.10 2.09 -10.56
N LYS A 140 -5.84 1.44 -11.46
CA LYS A 140 -5.31 0.36 -12.32
C LYS A 140 -4.14 0.83 -13.19
N VAL A 141 -4.20 2.06 -13.72
CA VAL A 141 -3.07 2.65 -14.47
C VAL A 141 -1.87 2.93 -13.54
N ALA A 142 -2.10 3.31 -12.28
CA ALA A 142 -1.02 3.50 -11.30
C ALA A 142 -0.30 2.18 -10.98
N ILE A 143 -1.06 1.11 -10.80
CA ILE A 143 -0.52 -0.24 -10.59
C ILE A 143 0.27 -0.69 -11.83
N ALA A 144 -0.26 -0.51 -13.03
CA ALA A 144 0.44 -0.81 -14.27
C ALA A 144 1.76 -0.04 -14.40
N ARG A 145 1.79 1.25 -14.01
CA ARG A 145 3.01 2.05 -13.98
C ARG A 145 4.05 1.48 -13.04
N ALA A 146 3.64 1.08 -11.83
CA ALA A 146 4.55 0.52 -10.83
C ALA A 146 5.17 -0.81 -11.26
N LEU A 147 4.48 -1.58 -12.08
CA LEU A 147 4.94 -2.87 -12.59
C LEU A 147 5.81 -2.80 -13.85
N LEU A 148 5.96 -1.63 -14.47
CA LEU A 148 6.81 -1.49 -15.68
C LEU A 148 8.27 -1.90 -15.45
N THR A 149 8.78 -1.74 -14.23
CA THR A 149 10.15 -2.12 -13.87
C THR A 149 10.28 -3.53 -13.34
N SER A 150 9.18 -4.29 -13.26
CA SER A 150 9.14 -5.62 -12.63
C SER A 150 9.82 -5.62 -11.24
N PRO A 151 9.34 -4.80 -10.29
CA PRO A 151 10.00 -4.60 -9.01
C PRO A 151 9.99 -5.89 -8.18
N THR A 152 11.06 -6.10 -7.40
CA THR A 152 11.14 -7.21 -6.44
C THR A 152 10.18 -7.00 -5.26
N VAL A 153 9.97 -5.73 -4.86
CA VAL A 153 9.01 -5.34 -3.82
C VAL A 153 8.03 -4.32 -4.37
N LEU A 154 6.74 -4.62 -4.27
CA LEU A 154 5.67 -3.71 -4.63
C LEU A 154 5.01 -3.17 -3.34
N LEU A 155 5.07 -1.86 -3.16
CA LEU A 155 4.46 -1.16 -2.03
C LEU A 155 3.13 -0.55 -2.46
N LEU A 156 2.03 -1.00 -1.87
CA LEU A 156 0.68 -0.56 -2.20
C LEU A 156 0.08 0.19 -1.00
N ASP A 157 -0.11 1.49 -1.15
CA ASP A 157 -0.67 2.33 -0.10
C ASP A 157 -2.17 2.50 -0.35
N GLU A 158 -2.99 1.75 0.39
CA GLU A 158 -4.44 1.68 0.28
C GLU A 158 -4.96 1.49 -1.17
N PRO A 159 -4.58 0.37 -1.84
CA PRO A 159 -4.75 0.22 -3.28
C PRO A 159 -6.19 0.19 -3.75
N THR A 160 -7.16 -0.12 -2.88
CA THR A 160 -8.58 -0.26 -3.25
C THR A 160 -9.49 0.80 -2.63
N THR A 161 -8.93 1.71 -1.82
CA THR A 161 -9.71 2.73 -1.13
C THR A 161 -10.47 3.65 -2.11
N GLY A 162 -11.79 3.78 -1.88
CA GLY A 162 -12.67 4.61 -2.71
C GLY A 162 -12.96 4.04 -4.09
N LEU A 163 -12.71 2.75 -4.33
CA LEU A 163 -13.11 2.05 -5.54
C LEU A 163 -14.51 1.44 -5.38
N ASP A 164 -15.21 1.33 -6.51
CA ASP A 164 -16.45 0.54 -6.57
C ASP A 164 -16.14 -0.96 -6.35
N PRO A 165 -17.13 -1.78 -5.90
CA PRO A 165 -16.89 -3.19 -5.56
C PRO A 165 -16.26 -4.02 -6.69
N ARG A 166 -16.63 -3.75 -7.94
CA ARG A 166 -16.07 -4.46 -9.10
C ARG A 166 -14.61 -4.09 -9.32
N SER A 167 -14.30 -2.78 -9.31
CA SER A 167 -12.92 -2.30 -9.45
C SER A 167 -12.03 -2.77 -8.31
N LYS A 168 -12.56 -2.84 -7.07
CA LYS A 168 -11.87 -3.40 -5.90
C LYS A 168 -11.50 -4.87 -6.17
N LEU A 169 -12.46 -5.68 -6.57
CA LEU A 169 -12.25 -7.10 -6.86
C LEU A 169 -11.22 -7.31 -7.99
N ASP A 170 -11.32 -6.54 -9.08
CA ASP A 170 -10.37 -6.62 -10.21
C ASP A 170 -8.94 -6.31 -9.75
N VAL A 171 -8.75 -5.30 -8.89
CA VAL A 171 -7.43 -4.92 -8.34
C VAL A 171 -6.91 -6.01 -7.40
N GLN A 172 -7.74 -6.53 -6.51
CA GLN A 172 -7.36 -7.59 -5.57
C GLN A 172 -6.92 -8.86 -6.31
N THR A 173 -7.72 -9.33 -7.26
CA THR A 173 -7.37 -10.51 -8.09
C THR A 173 -6.06 -10.28 -8.85
N PHE A 174 -5.83 -9.07 -9.34
CA PHE A 174 -4.58 -8.75 -10.02
C PHE A 174 -3.37 -8.73 -9.08
N ILE A 175 -3.53 -8.29 -7.82
CA ILE A 175 -2.47 -8.35 -6.80
C ILE A 175 -2.07 -9.80 -6.52
N GLU A 176 -3.06 -10.71 -6.35
CA GLU A 176 -2.82 -12.15 -6.18
C GLU A 176 -2.05 -12.72 -7.39
N GLU A 177 -2.48 -12.39 -8.60
CA GLU A 177 -1.85 -12.81 -9.85
C GLU A 177 -0.40 -12.31 -9.98
N VAL A 178 -0.11 -11.07 -9.56
CA VAL A 178 1.26 -10.50 -9.57
C VAL A 178 2.16 -11.28 -8.61
N ARG A 179 1.71 -11.59 -7.40
CA ARG A 179 2.46 -12.45 -6.47
C ARG A 179 2.80 -13.78 -7.12
N ASP A 180 1.80 -14.48 -7.66
CA ASP A 180 1.96 -15.85 -8.15
C ASP A 180 2.80 -15.95 -9.42
N THR A 181 2.79 -14.90 -10.26
CA THR A 181 3.48 -14.94 -11.57
C THR A 181 4.85 -14.26 -11.59
N HIS A 182 5.14 -13.35 -10.66
CA HIS A 182 6.36 -12.53 -10.69
C HIS A 182 7.27 -12.74 -9.47
N ASP A 183 6.93 -13.67 -8.55
CA ASP A 183 7.67 -13.88 -7.28
C ASP A 183 7.91 -12.55 -6.53
N ALA A 184 6.96 -11.62 -6.68
CA ALA A 184 7.05 -10.30 -6.09
C ALA A 184 6.65 -10.35 -4.60
N THR A 185 7.43 -9.71 -3.75
CA THR A 185 7.03 -9.41 -2.38
C THR A 185 6.11 -8.20 -2.40
N ILE A 186 4.93 -8.31 -1.80
CA ILE A 186 3.94 -7.23 -1.80
C ILE A 186 3.71 -6.76 -0.37
N VAL A 187 3.85 -5.47 -0.14
CA VAL A 187 3.49 -4.83 1.13
C VAL A 187 2.33 -3.90 0.86
N LEU A 188 1.18 -4.18 1.44
CA LEU A 188 0.01 -3.32 1.29
C LEU A 188 -0.42 -2.71 2.62
N THR A 189 -0.84 -1.45 2.59
CA THR A 189 -1.55 -0.85 3.72
C THR A 189 -3.03 -0.86 3.43
N THR A 190 -3.82 -1.12 4.46
CA THR A 190 -5.28 -1.07 4.35
C THR A 190 -5.93 -0.78 5.71
N HIS A 191 -7.13 -0.25 5.68
CA HIS A 191 -8.06 -0.22 6.80
C HIS A 191 -9.27 -1.14 6.58
N ASP A 192 -9.30 -1.85 5.45
CA ASP A 192 -10.36 -2.76 5.05
C ASP A 192 -10.01 -4.18 5.50
N LEU A 193 -10.82 -4.71 6.42
CA LEU A 193 -10.61 -6.02 7.05
C LEU A 193 -10.77 -7.16 6.04
N ASP A 194 -11.77 -7.07 5.15
CA ASP A 194 -12.03 -8.08 4.12
C ASP A 194 -10.87 -8.15 3.13
N GLU A 195 -10.29 -7.00 2.78
CA GLU A 195 -9.10 -6.94 1.93
C GLU A 195 -7.90 -7.60 2.61
N ALA A 196 -7.68 -7.29 3.90
CA ALA A 196 -6.58 -7.86 4.65
C ALA A 196 -6.72 -9.39 4.80
N GLU A 197 -7.92 -9.88 5.12
CA GLU A 197 -8.21 -11.31 5.27
C GLU A 197 -8.04 -12.07 3.96
N ARG A 198 -8.49 -11.47 2.85
CA ARG A 198 -8.44 -12.09 1.53
C ARG A 198 -7.05 -12.16 0.95
N LEU A 199 -6.28 -11.06 1.03
CA LEU A 199 -5.03 -10.92 0.27
C LEU A 199 -3.78 -11.29 1.05
N CYS A 200 -3.78 -11.07 2.38
CA CYS A 200 -2.54 -11.09 3.13
C CYS A 200 -2.20 -12.47 3.67
N ASP A 201 -0.98 -12.92 3.42
CA ASP A 201 -0.43 -14.11 4.05
C ASP A 201 -0.18 -13.87 5.55
N ARG A 202 0.29 -12.66 5.89
CA ARG A 202 0.48 -12.17 7.26
C ARG A 202 0.07 -10.70 7.37
N ILE A 203 -0.35 -10.32 8.57
CA ILE A 203 -0.81 -8.97 8.89
C ILE A 203 -0.07 -8.45 10.11
N ALA A 204 0.41 -7.21 10.05
CA ALA A 204 0.76 -6.41 11.22
C ALA A 204 -0.36 -5.41 11.50
N LEU A 205 -0.94 -5.47 12.68
CA LEU A 205 -1.89 -4.50 13.16
C LEU A 205 -1.16 -3.31 13.78
N ILE A 206 -1.37 -2.12 13.24
CA ILE A 206 -0.72 -0.89 13.72
C ILE A 206 -1.74 0.02 14.41
N ASN A 207 -1.41 0.39 15.66
CA ASN A 207 -2.13 1.40 16.42
C ASN A 207 -1.14 2.40 17.03
N ASP A 208 -1.42 3.70 16.91
CA ASP A 208 -0.59 4.79 17.43
C ASP A 208 0.91 4.64 17.10
N GLY A 209 1.20 4.25 15.85
CA GLY A 209 2.55 4.07 15.33
C GLY A 209 3.29 2.82 15.83
N ARG A 210 2.62 1.89 16.51
CA ARG A 210 3.21 0.65 17.05
C ARG A 210 2.53 -0.57 16.46
N VAL A 211 3.29 -1.65 16.29
CA VAL A 211 2.71 -2.97 16.00
C VAL A 211 2.14 -3.52 17.31
N VAL A 212 0.83 -3.78 17.35
CA VAL A 212 0.12 -4.29 18.50
C VAL A 212 -0.21 -5.79 18.38
N ALA A 213 -0.27 -6.31 17.16
CA ALA A 213 -0.40 -7.74 16.88
C ALA A 213 0.20 -8.05 15.51
N GLU A 214 0.74 -9.27 15.33
CA GLU A 214 1.29 -9.75 14.06
C GLU A 214 1.07 -11.27 13.94
N GLY A 215 0.64 -11.72 12.77
CA GLY A 215 0.41 -13.13 12.46
C GLY A 215 -0.33 -13.33 11.16
N THR A 216 -0.65 -14.58 10.80
CA THR A 216 -1.62 -14.85 9.73
C THR A 216 -3.02 -14.43 10.19
N PRO A 217 -3.95 -14.08 9.26
CA PRO A 217 -5.34 -13.79 9.64
C PRO A 217 -5.94 -14.87 10.54
N GLY A 218 -5.75 -16.15 10.18
CA GLY A 218 -6.26 -17.28 10.94
C GLY A 218 -5.67 -17.41 12.35
N GLU A 219 -4.36 -17.17 12.51
CA GLU A 219 -3.70 -17.19 13.84
C GLU A 219 -4.23 -16.08 14.74
N LEU A 220 -4.40 -14.87 14.21
CA LEU A 220 -4.92 -13.72 14.97
C LEU A 220 -6.38 -13.94 15.38
N MET A 221 -7.23 -14.46 14.48
CA MET A 221 -8.61 -14.80 14.79
C MET A 221 -8.71 -15.91 15.82
N ALA A 222 -7.89 -16.98 15.70
CA ALA A 222 -7.85 -18.07 16.67
C ALA A 222 -7.37 -17.60 18.06
N LEU A 223 -6.41 -16.67 18.11
CA LEU A 223 -5.91 -16.07 19.36
C LEU A 223 -7.04 -15.32 20.09
N VAL A 224 -7.82 -14.52 19.37
CA VAL A 224 -8.94 -13.76 19.96
C VAL A 224 -10.04 -14.69 20.47
N ALA A 225 -10.36 -15.75 19.73
CA ALA A 225 -11.33 -16.75 20.17
C ALA A 225 -10.87 -17.47 21.44
N ARG A 226 -9.61 -17.91 21.48
CA ARG A 226 -9.04 -18.67 22.59
C ARG A 226 -8.85 -17.83 23.87
N ASP A 227 -8.25 -16.63 23.72
CA ASP A 227 -7.76 -15.86 24.88
C ASP A 227 -8.77 -14.82 25.37
N TYR A 228 -9.70 -14.39 24.51
CA TYR A 228 -10.69 -13.36 24.82
C TYR A 228 -12.14 -13.84 24.71
N GLY A 229 -12.39 -15.08 24.27
CA GLY A 229 -13.73 -15.65 24.17
C GLY A 229 -14.66 -14.94 23.14
N LYS A 230 -14.08 -14.28 22.13
CA LYS A 230 -14.81 -13.55 21.10
C LYS A 230 -14.93 -14.40 19.83
N GLU A 231 -15.85 -14.02 18.93
CA GLU A 231 -15.93 -14.64 17.60
C GLU A 231 -14.62 -14.47 16.84
N PRO A 232 -14.16 -15.50 16.09
CA PRO A 232 -12.90 -15.47 15.35
C PRO A 232 -13.05 -14.63 14.05
N THR A 233 -13.08 -13.31 14.18
CA THR A 233 -13.16 -12.36 13.08
C THR A 233 -12.02 -11.34 13.18
N LEU A 234 -11.55 -10.80 12.04
CA LEU A 234 -10.56 -9.72 12.03
C LEU A 234 -11.07 -8.43 12.68
N GLU A 235 -12.37 -8.19 12.66
CA GLU A 235 -12.99 -7.08 13.39
C GLU A 235 -12.77 -7.22 14.90
N ASN A 236 -13.03 -8.39 15.47
CA ASN A 236 -12.76 -8.66 16.89
C ASN A 236 -11.27 -8.62 17.22
N VAL A 237 -10.40 -9.01 16.30
CA VAL A 237 -8.94 -8.82 16.43
C VAL A 237 -8.64 -7.34 16.52
N PHE A 238 -9.13 -6.54 15.58
CA PHE A 238 -8.89 -5.11 15.55
C PHE A 238 -9.37 -4.43 16.83
N MET A 239 -10.63 -4.62 17.22
CA MET A 239 -11.21 -4.05 18.45
C MET A 239 -10.47 -4.48 19.71
N THR A 240 -10.01 -5.73 19.78
CA THR A 240 -9.31 -6.25 20.98
C THR A 240 -7.95 -5.57 21.18
N PHE A 241 -7.19 -5.36 20.10
CA PHE A 241 -5.82 -4.84 20.21
C PHE A 241 -5.75 -3.30 20.09
N THR A 242 -6.76 -2.64 19.54
CA THR A 242 -6.78 -1.17 19.40
C THR A 242 -7.69 -0.48 20.40
N GLY A 243 -8.68 -1.19 20.94
CA GLY A 243 -9.70 -0.64 21.84
C GLY A 243 -10.72 0.25 21.11
N LYS A 244 -10.68 0.30 19.77
CA LYS A 244 -11.54 1.16 18.93
C LYS A 244 -12.16 0.35 17.81
N SER A 245 -13.31 0.79 17.28
CA SER A 245 -13.85 0.36 15.99
C SER A 245 -13.12 1.10 14.85
N LEU A 246 -13.04 0.49 13.65
CA LEU A 246 -12.54 1.19 12.46
C LEU A 246 -13.44 2.35 12.01
N ASP A 247 -14.72 2.31 12.40
CA ASP A 247 -15.73 3.33 12.07
C ASP A 247 -15.66 4.57 12.98
N ASP A 248 -15.04 4.47 14.16
CA ASP A 248 -14.93 5.58 15.12
C ASP A 248 -14.09 6.77 14.64
N ASP A 249 -13.32 6.60 13.54
CA ASP A 249 -12.43 7.65 12.99
C ASP A 249 -13.16 8.75 12.18
N HIS A 250 -14.47 8.68 12.02
CA HIS A 250 -15.23 9.71 11.26
C HIS A 250 -15.68 10.91 12.09
N ASP A 251 -15.71 10.83 13.42
CA ASP A 251 -16.27 11.88 14.28
C ASP A 251 -15.26 12.90 14.82
N ASP A 252 -13.95 12.57 14.89
CA ASP A 252 -12.93 13.45 15.50
C ASP A 252 -12.49 14.65 14.61
N LYS A 253 -13.03 14.86 13.42
CA LYS A 253 -12.63 15.96 12.53
C LYS A 253 -13.42 17.26 12.69
N ASN A 254 -14.45 17.29 13.54
CA ASN A 254 -15.35 18.45 13.66
C ASN A 254 -15.15 19.30 14.92
N GLU A 255 -14.19 18.99 15.80
CA GLU A 255 -14.02 19.77 17.05
C GLU A 255 -12.84 20.76 17.07
N ASP A 256 -12.02 20.84 16.03
CA ASP A 256 -10.83 21.74 16.01
C ASP A 256 -11.01 23.02 15.16
N ASP A 257 -12.22 23.36 14.70
CA ASP A 257 -12.50 24.59 13.90
C ASP A 257 -13.42 25.59 14.64
N GLU A 258 -13.31 25.73 15.98
CA GLU A 258 -13.85 26.88 16.71
C GLU A 258 -12.76 27.73 17.39
#